data_283e77c39e9ea93bdd6a57e8dc270068
#
_entry.id   283e77c39e9ea93bdd6a57e8dc270068
#
_cell.length_a   1.000
_cell.length_b   1.000
_cell.length_c   1.000
_cell.angle_alpha   90.00
_cell.angle_beta   90.00
_cell.angle_gamma   90.00
#
_symmetry.space_group_name_H-M   'P 1'
#
loop_
_entity.id
_entity.type
_entity.pdbx_description
1 polymer ?
#
loop_
_entity_poly.entity_id
_entity_poly.type
_entity_poly.pdbx_seq_one_letter_code
_entity_poly.pdbx_strand_id
1 'polypeptide(L)'
;MLRILLAEDDKDLNMLTTSYLQSSGHTVKSVFNGLDALKELEEAKYDLILSDIMMPFLDGYGLAREVRSFDNDIPIIFMSARDDKPSKQLGYKVGVDDYLTKPFDLDELVLKINAIARRLKLDAKMELVIGNLVMNKEEHTAYIDNEEISLTVREFDILYCMLSYPKKTFTRSKLMEDFWDFDSSATSRTVDVYMAKLREKTKNCDGFEIQTVHGLGYKVVLR
;
A
#
# COMPACT_ATOMS: atom_id res chain seq x y z
N MET A 1 -11.35 -1.35 -10.50
CA MET A 1 -12.08 -0.07 -10.57
C MET A 1 -11.92 0.61 -9.22
N LEU A 2 -11.43 1.84 -9.16
CA LEU A 2 -11.30 2.65 -7.95
C LEU A 2 -12.21 3.86 -8.04
N ARG A 3 -12.65 4.37 -6.86
CA ARG A 3 -13.25 5.70 -6.72
C ARG A 3 -12.17 6.70 -6.35
N ILE A 4 -11.88 7.63 -7.26
CA ILE A 4 -10.77 8.59 -7.15
C ILE A 4 -11.35 9.98 -6.91
N LEU A 5 -10.82 10.68 -5.90
CA LEU A 5 -11.04 12.11 -5.70
C LEU A 5 -9.87 12.86 -6.31
N LEU A 6 -10.16 13.73 -7.30
CA LEU A 6 -9.17 14.58 -7.97
C LEU A 6 -9.36 16.03 -7.53
N ALA A 7 -8.35 16.61 -6.89
CA ALA A 7 -8.28 18.02 -6.54
C ALA A 7 -7.21 18.71 -7.42
N GLU A 8 -7.65 19.56 -8.36
CA GLU A 8 -6.80 20.23 -9.34
C GLU A 8 -7.48 21.54 -9.74
N ASP A 9 -6.82 22.68 -9.55
CA ASP A 9 -7.40 24.00 -9.82
C ASP A 9 -7.32 24.43 -11.28
N ASP A 10 -6.37 23.88 -12.05
CA ASP A 10 -6.34 24.05 -13.50
C ASP A 10 -7.49 23.25 -14.15
N LYS A 11 -8.45 23.97 -14.71
CA LYS A 11 -9.67 23.39 -15.28
C LYS A 11 -9.41 22.46 -16.46
N ASP A 12 -8.44 22.80 -17.30
CA ASP A 12 -8.13 22.01 -18.50
C ASP A 12 -7.44 20.70 -18.10
N LEU A 13 -6.47 20.77 -17.19
CA LEU A 13 -5.79 19.60 -16.66
C LEU A 13 -6.75 18.72 -15.83
N ASN A 14 -7.61 19.33 -15.02
CA ASN A 14 -8.65 18.62 -14.25
C ASN A 14 -9.58 17.82 -15.18
N MET A 15 -10.12 18.46 -16.21
CA MET A 15 -11.03 17.84 -17.18
C MET A 15 -10.32 16.73 -17.98
N LEU A 16 -9.09 16.98 -18.44
CA LEU A 16 -8.28 16.01 -19.18
C LEU A 16 -8.00 14.78 -18.32
N THR A 17 -7.50 14.98 -17.11
CA THR A 17 -7.16 13.91 -16.17
C THR A 17 -8.41 13.11 -15.79
N THR A 18 -9.52 13.79 -15.49
CA THR A 18 -10.81 13.14 -15.18
C THR A 18 -11.25 12.22 -16.33
N SER A 19 -11.29 12.74 -17.55
CA SER A 19 -11.74 12.00 -18.73
C SER A 19 -10.86 10.78 -19.00
N TYR A 20 -9.55 10.95 -18.85
CA TYR A 20 -8.58 9.88 -19.08
C TYR A 20 -8.70 8.75 -18.05
N LEU A 21 -8.83 9.09 -16.78
CA LEU A 21 -9.01 8.11 -15.70
C LEU A 21 -10.36 7.38 -15.80
N GLN A 22 -11.41 8.07 -16.23
CA GLN A 22 -12.72 7.43 -16.48
C GLN A 22 -12.63 6.46 -17.65
N SER A 23 -11.96 6.82 -18.74
CA SER A 23 -11.73 5.92 -19.88
C SER A 23 -10.87 4.70 -19.51
N SER A 24 -10.01 4.84 -18.49
CA SER A 24 -9.19 3.76 -17.92
C SER A 24 -9.95 2.88 -16.92
N GLY A 25 -11.27 3.09 -16.74
CA GLY A 25 -12.15 2.23 -15.95
C GLY A 25 -12.24 2.60 -14.46
N HIS A 26 -11.92 3.85 -14.09
CA HIS A 26 -12.09 4.38 -12.73
C HIS A 26 -13.33 5.27 -12.62
N THR A 27 -13.87 5.43 -11.41
CA THR A 27 -14.87 6.46 -11.11
C THR A 27 -14.14 7.67 -10.53
N VAL A 28 -14.32 8.84 -11.14
CA VAL A 28 -13.61 10.05 -10.72
C VAL A 28 -14.62 11.13 -10.34
N LYS A 29 -14.45 11.68 -9.14
CA LYS A 29 -15.03 12.95 -8.72
C LYS A 29 -13.92 13.96 -8.72
N SER A 30 -14.12 15.10 -9.40
CA SER A 30 -13.15 16.18 -9.45
C SER A 30 -13.66 17.43 -8.75
N VAL A 31 -12.73 18.14 -8.10
CA VAL A 31 -12.92 19.41 -7.41
C VAL A 31 -11.77 20.34 -7.74
N PHE A 32 -11.89 21.63 -7.42
CA PHE A 32 -10.93 22.66 -7.85
C PHE A 32 -10.09 23.25 -6.71
N ASN A 33 -10.22 22.74 -5.50
CA ASN A 33 -9.45 23.17 -4.32
C ASN A 33 -9.55 22.13 -3.19
N GLY A 34 -8.69 22.29 -2.18
CA GLY A 34 -8.65 21.36 -1.04
C GLY A 34 -9.85 21.43 -0.10
N LEU A 35 -10.52 22.60 0.01
CA LEU A 35 -11.72 22.71 0.85
C LEU A 35 -12.90 21.93 0.27
N ASP A 36 -13.09 22.00 -1.04
CA ASP A 36 -14.14 21.21 -1.69
C ASP A 36 -13.79 19.70 -1.68
N ALA A 37 -12.49 19.36 -1.71
CA ALA A 37 -12.07 17.98 -1.53
C ALA A 37 -12.44 17.43 -0.13
N LEU A 38 -12.24 18.21 0.93
CA LEU A 38 -12.65 17.80 2.29
C LEU A 38 -14.16 17.58 2.39
N LYS A 39 -14.98 18.48 1.83
CA LYS A 39 -16.45 18.31 1.82
C LYS A 39 -16.87 17.03 1.11
N GLU A 40 -16.25 16.71 -0.01
CA GLU A 40 -16.54 15.46 -0.72
C GLU A 40 -16.15 14.22 0.10
N LEU A 41 -15.08 14.29 0.89
CA LEU A 41 -14.66 13.20 1.79
C LEU A 41 -15.61 13.00 2.98
N GLU A 42 -16.33 14.05 3.39
CA GLU A 42 -17.40 13.92 4.40
C GLU A 42 -18.65 13.23 3.84
N GLU A 43 -18.94 13.41 2.55
CA GLU A 43 -20.16 12.89 1.91
C GLU A 43 -19.98 11.50 1.31
N ALA A 44 -18.76 11.12 0.91
CA ALA A 44 -18.50 9.88 0.19
C ALA A 44 -17.11 9.29 0.48
N LYS A 45 -16.99 7.97 0.39
CA LYS A 45 -15.70 7.27 0.48
C LYS A 45 -15.00 7.21 -0.86
N TYR A 46 -13.69 7.36 -0.82
CA TYR A 46 -12.79 7.27 -1.97
C TYR A 46 -11.67 6.28 -1.67
N ASP A 47 -11.14 5.66 -2.73
CA ASP A 47 -10.04 4.68 -2.64
C ASP A 47 -8.67 5.34 -2.84
N LEU A 48 -8.64 6.56 -3.40
CA LEU A 48 -7.42 7.29 -3.73
C LEU A 48 -7.72 8.78 -3.84
N ILE A 49 -6.81 9.61 -3.35
CA ILE A 49 -6.81 11.06 -3.58
C ILE A 49 -5.65 11.41 -4.53
N LEU A 50 -5.97 12.13 -5.60
CA LEU A 50 -5.00 12.83 -6.45
C LEU A 50 -5.13 14.31 -6.15
N SER A 51 -4.05 14.97 -5.78
CA SER A 51 -4.11 16.39 -5.41
C SER A 51 -2.97 17.18 -6.04
N ASP A 52 -3.28 18.30 -6.67
CA ASP A 52 -2.25 19.33 -6.85
C ASP A 52 -1.82 19.84 -5.47
N ILE A 53 -0.58 20.28 -5.41
CA ILE A 53 -0.05 20.94 -4.21
C ILE A 53 -0.49 22.40 -4.17
N MET A 54 -0.46 23.09 -5.31
CA MET A 54 -0.69 24.53 -5.39
C MET A 54 -2.13 24.82 -5.78
N MET A 55 -3.02 24.86 -4.80
CA MET A 55 -4.44 25.17 -5.00
C MET A 55 -4.89 26.36 -4.15
N PRO A 56 -5.91 27.12 -4.57
CA PRO A 56 -6.50 28.19 -3.78
C PRO A 56 -7.22 27.64 -2.53
N PHE A 57 -7.38 28.49 -1.51
CA PHE A 57 -8.09 28.25 -0.25
C PHE A 57 -7.39 27.25 0.67
N LEU A 58 -7.25 26.00 0.26
CA LEU A 58 -6.52 24.96 0.97
C LEU A 58 -5.62 24.25 -0.03
N ASP A 59 -4.31 24.32 0.22
CA ASP A 59 -3.32 23.68 -0.61
C ASP A 59 -3.26 22.15 -0.39
N GLY A 60 -2.54 21.42 -1.23
CA GLY A 60 -2.44 19.97 -1.15
C GLY A 60 -1.81 19.46 0.15
N TYR A 61 -0.87 20.21 0.73
CA TYR A 61 -0.28 19.85 2.03
C TYR A 61 -1.27 20.00 3.18
N GLY A 62 -2.08 21.08 3.15
CA GLY A 62 -3.17 21.29 4.08
C GLY A 62 -4.21 20.19 3.96
N LEU A 63 -4.64 19.87 2.74
CA LEU A 63 -5.56 18.78 2.46
C LEU A 63 -5.04 17.45 3.02
N ALA A 64 -3.80 17.07 2.70
CA ALA A 64 -3.22 15.81 3.18
C ALA A 64 -3.15 15.74 4.70
N ARG A 65 -2.82 16.85 5.38
CA ARG A 65 -2.80 16.94 6.85
C ARG A 65 -4.16 16.70 7.49
N GLU A 66 -5.19 17.36 6.94
CA GLU A 66 -6.56 17.17 7.40
C GLU A 66 -7.03 15.73 7.16
N VAL A 67 -6.80 15.17 5.97
CA VAL A 67 -7.12 13.78 5.67
C VAL A 67 -6.45 12.82 6.66
N ARG A 68 -5.16 12.99 6.95
CA ARG A 68 -4.42 12.13 7.90
C ARG A 68 -4.90 12.26 9.35
N SER A 69 -5.66 13.30 9.68
CA SER A 69 -6.25 13.43 11.01
C SER A 69 -7.44 12.47 11.25
N PHE A 70 -8.11 12.00 10.18
CA PHE A 70 -9.26 11.10 10.28
C PHE A 70 -9.14 9.81 9.46
N ASP A 71 -8.25 9.78 8.46
CA ASP A 71 -7.96 8.58 7.64
C ASP A 71 -6.47 8.50 7.32
N ASN A 72 -5.78 7.57 7.96
CA ASN A 72 -4.34 7.35 7.74
C ASN A 72 -4.05 6.42 6.55
N ASP A 73 -5.06 5.68 6.08
CA ASP A 73 -4.86 4.57 5.15
C ASP A 73 -5.18 4.93 3.70
N ILE A 74 -6.03 5.95 3.47
CA ILE A 74 -6.36 6.38 2.10
C ILE A 74 -5.10 6.88 1.38
N PRO A 75 -4.72 6.28 0.24
CA PRO A 75 -3.55 6.72 -0.50
C PRO A 75 -3.72 8.14 -1.06
N ILE A 76 -2.63 8.92 -0.99
CA ILE A 76 -2.57 10.27 -1.56
C ILE A 76 -1.40 10.34 -2.54
N ILE A 77 -1.67 10.73 -3.78
CA ILE A 77 -0.65 11.09 -4.78
C ILE A 77 -0.69 12.60 -4.98
N PHE A 78 0.47 13.25 -4.83
CA PHE A 78 0.60 14.64 -5.24
C PHE A 78 0.99 14.78 -6.71
N MET A 79 0.33 15.71 -7.40
CA MET A 79 0.70 16.21 -8.71
C MET A 79 1.28 17.60 -8.54
N SER A 80 2.53 17.86 -8.95
CA SER A 80 3.19 19.12 -8.65
C SER A 80 4.16 19.56 -9.74
N ALA A 81 4.20 20.87 -10.00
CA ALA A 81 5.25 21.48 -10.81
C ALA A 81 6.61 21.57 -10.09
N ARG A 82 6.67 21.28 -8.77
CA ARG A 82 7.88 21.34 -7.97
C ARG A 82 8.55 19.98 -7.90
N ASP A 83 9.77 19.91 -8.42
CA ASP A 83 10.63 18.71 -8.39
C ASP A 83 11.79 18.87 -7.38
N ASP A 84 11.76 19.89 -6.52
CA ASP A 84 12.81 20.13 -5.54
C ASP A 84 12.73 19.14 -4.35
N LYS A 85 13.91 18.70 -3.87
CA LYS A 85 14.03 17.76 -2.76
C LYS A 85 13.27 18.17 -1.48
N PRO A 86 13.28 19.47 -1.06
CA PRO A 86 12.55 19.90 0.13
C PRO A 86 11.04 19.70 0.04
N SER A 87 10.43 19.96 -1.12
CA SER A 87 8.99 19.77 -1.34
C SER A 87 8.58 18.30 -1.26
N LYS A 88 9.38 17.40 -1.86
CA LYS A 88 9.18 15.95 -1.76
C LYS A 88 9.34 15.44 -0.31
N GLN A 89 10.37 15.91 0.41
CA GLN A 89 10.56 15.55 1.81
C GLN A 89 9.42 16.03 2.72
N LEU A 90 8.86 17.21 2.45
CA LEU A 90 7.71 17.72 3.19
C LEU A 90 6.46 16.85 2.95
N GLY A 91 6.21 16.44 1.69
CA GLY A 91 5.10 15.57 1.35
C GLY A 91 5.17 14.20 2.04
N TYR A 92 6.33 13.54 2.03
CA TYR A 92 6.49 12.27 2.75
C TYR A 92 6.31 12.42 4.26
N LYS A 93 6.69 13.55 4.87
CA LYS A 93 6.42 13.83 6.29
C LYS A 93 4.94 14.00 6.60
N VAL A 94 4.14 14.45 5.63
CA VAL A 94 2.68 14.60 5.76
C VAL A 94 1.94 13.28 5.46
N GLY A 95 2.68 12.23 5.07
CA GLY A 95 2.10 10.91 4.83
C GLY A 95 1.55 10.72 3.41
N VAL A 96 2.18 11.33 2.41
CA VAL A 96 1.85 11.13 1.00
C VAL A 96 2.52 9.87 0.48
N ASP A 97 1.81 9.08 -0.32
CA ASP A 97 2.26 7.77 -0.81
C ASP A 97 3.13 7.86 -2.06
N ASP A 98 2.88 8.83 -2.94
CA ASP A 98 3.66 9.01 -4.16
C ASP A 98 3.57 10.46 -4.69
N TYR A 99 4.44 10.75 -5.65
CA TYR A 99 4.56 12.05 -6.32
C TYR A 99 4.56 11.89 -7.83
N LEU A 100 3.92 12.83 -8.53
CA LEU A 100 3.95 12.95 -9.98
C LEU A 100 4.33 14.39 -10.36
N THR A 101 5.41 14.56 -11.11
CA THR A 101 5.93 15.89 -11.45
C THR A 101 5.28 16.40 -12.75
N LYS A 102 4.70 17.60 -12.73
CA LYS A 102 4.15 18.29 -13.91
C LYS A 102 5.30 18.89 -14.76
N PRO A 103 5.28 18.75 -16.11
CA PRO A 103 4.29 18.02 -16.89
C PRO A 103 4.51 16.49 -16.79
N PHE A 104 3.43 15.72 -16.72
CA PHE A 104 3.48 14.26 -16.63
C PHE A 104 2.71 13.60 -17.76
N ASP A 105 3.06 12.35 -18.02
CA ASP A 105 2.31 11.49 -18.91
C ASP A 105 1.11 10.87 -18.16
N LEU A 106 -0.06 10.89 -18.76
CA LEU A 106 -1.26 10.28 -18.18
C LEU A 106 -1.14 8.76 -18.05
N ASP A 107 -0.36 8.11 -18.93
CA ASP A 107 -0.02 6.70 -18.81
C ASP A 107 0.83 6.43 -17.55
N GLU A 108 1.77 7.33 -17.20
CA GLU A 108 2.54 7.23 -15.96
C GLU A 108 1.62 7.32 -14.73
N LEU A 109 0.66 8.27 -14.76
CA LEU A 109 -0.34 8.39 -13.70
C LEU A 109 -1.13 7.10 -13.52
N VAL A 110 -1.62 6.51 -14.62
CA VAL A 110 -2.36 5.23 -14.58
C VAL A 110 -1.50 4.08 -14.04
N LEU A 111 -0.22 4.01 -14.41
CA LEU A 111 0.69 3.00 -13.87
C LEU A 111 0.86 3.14 -12.34
N LYS A 112 1.00 4.35 -11.81
CA LYS A 112 1.07 4.62 -10.37
C LYS A 112 -0.24 4.23 -9.67
N ILE A 113 -1.39 4.63 -10.21
CA ILE A 113 -2.72 4.27 -9.69
C ILE A 113 -2.89 2.74 -9.67
N ASN A 114 -2.48 2.04 -10.72
CA ASN A 114 -2.56 0.59 -10.77
C ASN A 114 -1.64 -0.10 -9.75
N ALA A 115 -0.50 0.49 -9.44
CA ALA A 115 0.39 -0.01 -8.38
C ALA A 115 -0.28 0.10 -7.00
N ILE A 116 -0.92 1.25 -6.72
CA ILE A 116 -1.70 1.48 -5.49
C ILE A 116 -2.93 0.55 -5.46
N ALA A 117 -3.67 0.43 -6.56
CA ALA A 117 -4.83 -0.47 -6.64
C ALA A 117 -4.48 -1.94 -6.34
N ARG A 118 -3.29 -2.38 -6.75
CA ARG A 118 -2.80 -3.73 -6.38
C ARG A 118 -2.53 -3.83 -4.88
N ARG A 119 -1.92 -2.81 -4.28
CA ARG A 119 -1.68 -2.75 -2.82
C ARG A 119 -3.00 -2.78 -2.07
N LEU A 120 -3.95 -1.90 -2.41
CA LEU A 120 -5.28 -1.85 -1.81
C LEU A 120 -6.06 -3.16 -1.96
N LYS A 121 -5.96 -3.84 -3.11
CA LYS A 121 -6.59 -5.17 -3.30
C LYS A 121 -5.95 -6.26 -2.46
N LEU A 122 -4.66 -6.17 -2.18
CA LEU A 122 -3.96 -7.07 -1.27
C LEU A 122 -4.36 -6.79 0.18
N ASP A 123 -4.54 -5.50 0.53
CA ASP A 123 -4.99 -5.08 1.87
C ASP A 123 -6.50 -5.31 2.08
N ALA A 124 -7.33 -5.20 1.02
CA ALA A 124 -8.78 -5.50 1.07
C ALA A 124 -9.12 -7.00 1.09
N LYS A 125 -8.16 -7.88 0.83
CA LYS A 125 -8.33 -9.29 1.15
C LYS A 125 -8.06 -9.47 2.64
N MET A 126 -9.08 -9.24 3.47
CA MET A 126 -9.07 -9.61 4.89
C MET A 126 -8.73 -11.10 5.07
N GLU A 127 -9.03 -11.92 4.05
CA GLU A 127 -8.66 -13.32 3.98
C GLU A 127 -7.70 -13.59 2.82
N LEU A 128 -6.56 -14.16 3.11
CA LEU A 128 -5.61 -14.72 2.16
C LEU A 128 -5.81 -16.23 2.12
N VAL A 129 -6.28 -16.75 0.98
CA VAL A 129 -6.50 -18.19 0.77
C VAL A 129 -5.46 -18.73 -0.19
N ILE A 130 -4.66 -19.70 0.26
CA ILE A 130 -3.60 -20.35 -0.55
C ILE A 130 -3.60 -21.85 -0.26
N GLY A 131 -4.09 -22.65 -1.21
CA GLY A 131 -4.35 -24.06 -0.98
C GLY A 131 -5.33 -24.26 0.18
N ASN A 132 -4.97 -25.07 1.15
CA ASN A 132 -5.74 -25.29 2.37
C ASN A 132 -5.45 -24.29 3.51
N LEU A 133 -4.58 -23.27 3.29
CA LEU A 133 -4.33 -22.19 4.25
C LEU A 133 -5.30 -21.04 4.04
N VAL A 134 -5.92 -20.60 5.12
CA VAL A 134 -6.72 -19.36 5.20
C VAL A 134 -6.12 -18.48 6.29
N MET A 135 -5.76 -17.24 5.97
CA MET A 135 -5.27 -16.25 6.93
C MET A 135 -6.18 -15.04 6.94
N ASN A 136 -6.67 -14.64 8.10
CA ASN A 136 -7.46 -13.41 8.30
C ASN A 136 -6.58 -12.33 8.93
N LYS A 137 -6.38 -11.24 8.18
CA LYS A 137 -5.50 -10.14 8.59
C LYS A 137 -6.07 -9.33 9.77
N GLU A 138 -7.37 -9.15 9.80
CA GLU A 138 -8.04 -8.33 10.83
C GLU A 138 -8.05 -9.07 12.19
N GLU A 139 -8.32 -10.36 12.15
CA GLU A 139 -8.37 -11.20 13.35
C GLU A 139 -6.98 -11.73 13.77
N HIS A 140 -5.95 -11.59 12.93
CA HIS A 140 -4.62 -12.20 13.08
C HIS A 140 -4.68 -13.72 13.29
N THR A 141 -5.65 -14.38 12.64
CA THR A 141 -5.85 -15.83 12.71
C THR A 141 -5.40 -16.54 11.43
N ALA A 142 -4.95 -17.77 11.56
CA ALA A 142 -4.57 -18.61 10.43
C ALA A 142 -5.08 -20.03 10.64
N TYR A 143 -5.62 -20.64 9.59
CA TYR A 143 -6.20 -21.99 9.59
C TYR A 143 -5.60 -22.82 8.47
N ILE A 144 -5.32 -24.09 8.74
CA ILE A 144 -4.99 -25.10 7.74
C ILE A 144 -6.03 -26.21 7.86
N ASP A 145 -6.71 -26.57 6.78
CA ASP A 145 -7.84 -27.54 6.78
C ASP A 145 -8.92 -27.21 7.82
N ASN A 146 -9.22 -25.92 8.03
CA ASN A 146 -10.13 -25.37 9.05
C ASN A 146 -9.65 -25.57 10.51
N GLU A 147 -8.44 -26.05 10.76
CA GLU A 147 -7.85 -26.11 12.09
C GLU A 147 -6.95 -24.88 12.30
N GLU A 148 -7.17 -24.16 13.41
CA GLU A 148 -6.38 -22.96 13.72
C GLU A 148 -4.93 -23.33 14.03
N ILE A 149 -3.99 -22.65 13.36
CA ILE A 149 -2.55 -22.76 13.66
C ILE A 149 -2.12 -21.58 14.53
N SER A 150 -1.52 -21.86 15.67
CA SER A 150 -1.06 -20.82 16.59
C SER A 150 0.17 -20.11 16.04
N LEU A 151 0.00 -18.89 15.55
CA LEU A 151 1.08 -17.98 15.16
C LEU A 151 1.18 -16.84 16.18
N THR A 152 2.41 -16.42 16.51
CA THR A 152 2.60 -15.14 17.18
C THR A 152 2.31 -14.02 16.18
N VAL A 153 2.00 -12.80 16.67
CA VAL A 153 1.73 -11.62 15.81
C VAL A 153 2.83 -11.45 14.76
N ARG A 154 4.09 -11.50 15.17
CA ARG A 154 5.23 -11.37 14.24
C ARG A 154 5.34 -12.53 13.22
N GLU A 155 5.07 -13.77 13.65
CA GLU A 155 5.03 -14.90 12.72
C GLU A 155 3.92 -14.75 11.70
N PHE A 156 2.74 -14.28 12.14
CA PHE A 156 1.62 -14.00 11.26
C PHE A 156 1.97 -12.91 10.23
N ASP A 157 2.49 -11.77 10.69
CA ASP A 157 2.82 -10.62 9.83
C ASP A 157 3.87 -10.97 8.78
N ILE A 158 4.93 -11.69 9.16
CA ILE A 158 5.96 -12.15 8.24
C ILE A 158 5.36 -13.10 7.19
N LEU A 159 4.59 -14.10 7.61
CA LEU A 159 3.98 -15.08 6.72
C LEU A 159 3.00 -14.41 5.77
N TYR A 160 2.11 -13.56 6.29
CA TYR A 160 1.13 -12.83 5.52
C TYR A 160 1.80 -11.91 4.48
N CYS A 161 2.84 -11.17 4.88
CA CYS A 161 3.61 -10.33 3.98
C CYS A 161 4.26 -11.16 2.84
N MET A 162 4.90 -12.27 3.16
CA MET A 162 5.56 -13.10 2.15
C MET A 162 4.57 -13.74 1.18
N LEU A 163 3.40 -14.18 1.67
CA LEU A 163 2.34 -14.78 0.87
C LEU A 163 1.58 -13.75 0.02
N SER A 164 1.53 -12.50 0.47
CA SER A 164 0.97 -11.38 -0.32
C SER A 164 1.81 -11.06 -1.57
N TYR A 165 3.10 -11.44 -1.59
CA TYR A 165 4.01 -11.23 -2.71
C TYR A 165 4.74 -12.52 -3.12
N PRO A 166 4.03 -13.50 -3.71
CA PRO A 166 4.63 -14.76 -4.12
C PRO A 166 5.76 -14.54 -5.12
N LYS A 167 6.79 -15.39 -5.05
CA LYS A 167 8.02 -15.33 -5.86
C LYS A 167 8.97 -14.15 -5.56
N LYS A 168 8.53 -13.12 -4.83
CA LYS A 168 9.41 -12.04 -4.39
C LYS A 168 10.43 -12.58 -3.38
N THR A 169 11.71 -12.22 -3.57
CA THR A 169 12.76 -12.53 -2.61
C THR A 169 12.83 -11.41 -1.57
N PHE A 170 12.65 -11.77 -0.30
CA PHE A 170 12.83 -10.87 0.83
C PHE A 170 14.22 -11.12 1.41
N THR A 171 15.07 -10.09 1.43
CA THR A 171 16.38 -10.19 2.06
C THR A 171 16.24 -10.24 3.58
N ARG A 172 17.23 -10.85 4.26
CA ARG A 172 17.24 -10.87 5.74
C ARG A 172 17.22 -9.47 6.33
N SER A 173 17.97 -8.54 5.73
CA SER A 173 18.01 -7.13 6.16
C SER A 173 16.66 -6.47 6.01
N LYS A 174 15.94 -6.71 4.89
CA LYS A 174 14.61 -6.13 4.68
C LYS A 174 13.59 -6.69 5.67
N LEU A 175 13.59 -8.00 5.92
CA LEU A 175 12.73 -8.60 6.94
C LEU A 175 13.03 -8.07 8.34
N MET A 176 14.31 -7.84 8.67
CA MET A 176 14.68 -7.22 9.94
C MET A 176 14.13 -5.79 10.04
N GLU A 177 14.32 -4.97 8.99
CA GLU A 177 13.84 -3.59 8.94
C GLU A 177 12.31 -3.50 9.07
N ASP A 178 11.58 -4.41 8.40
CA ASP A 178 10.12 -4.36 8.34
C ASP A 178 9.43 -4.89 9.61
N PHE A 179 10.08 -5.83 10.34
CA PHE A 179 9.42 -6.56 11.44
C PHE A 179 10.12 -6.47 12.80
N TRP A 180 11.25 -5.78 12.92
CA TRP A 180 11.96 -5.55 14.19
C TRP A 180 12.31 -4.09 14.36
N ASP A 181 12.11 -3.56 15.57
CA ASP A 181 12.50 -2.19 15.90
C ASP A 181 14.03 -2.02 15.88
N PHE A 182 14.49 -0.82 15.57
CA PHE A 182 15.90 -0.47 15.47
C PHE A 182 16.70 -0.74 16.78
N ASP A 183 16.04 -0.66 17.93
CA ASP A 183 16.66 -0.88 19.26
C ASP A 183 16.63 -2.35 19.73
N SER A 184 16.18 -3.28 18.87
CA SER A 184 16.14 -4.69 19.22
C SER A 184 17.54 -5.30 19.15
N SER A 185 17.91 -6.15 20.14
CA SER A 185 19.12 -6.97 20.08
C SER A 185 19.07 -8.08 19.03
N ALA A 186 18.05 -8.08 18.18
CA ALA A 186 17.83 -9.06 17.14
C ALA A 186 18.87 -8.93 16.02
N THR A 187 19.31 -10.06 15.50
CA THR A 187 20.26 -10.16 14.40
C THR A 187 19.64 -10.83 13.19
N SER A 188 20.31 -10.81 12.05
CA SER A 188 19.86 -11.53 10.84
C SER A 188 19.60 -13.03 11.08
N ARG A 189 20.24 -13.65 12.07
CA ARG A 189 19.97 -15.04 12.51
C ARG A 189 18.59 -15.19 13.13
N THR A 190 18.04 -14.14 13.72
CA THR A 190 16.67 -14.13 14.25
C THR A 190 15.65 -14.43 13.15
N VAL A 191 15.85 -13.87 11.96
CA VAL A 191 15.00 -14.15 10.78
C VAL A 191 15.03 -15.64 10.44
N ASP A 192 16.21 -16.28 10.46
CA ASP A 192 16.36 -17.71 10.14
C ASP A 192 15.57 -18.59 11.13
N VAL A 193 15.53 -18.21 12.41
CA VAL A 193 14.74 -18.91 13.45
C VAL A 193 13.24 -18.78 13.15
N TYR A 194 12.76 -17.59 12.77
CA TYR A 194 11.35 -17.38 12.41
C TYR A 194 10.97 -18.16 11.16
N MET A 195 11.83 -18.22 10.15
CA MET A 195 11.58 -19.02 8.94
C MET A 195 11.52 -20.53 9.24
N ALA A 196 12.35 -21.02 10.15
CA ALA A 196 12.29 -22.41 10.59
C ALA A 196 10.98 -22.73 11.32
N LYS A 197 10.54 -21.83 12.24
CA LYS A 197 9.26 -21.97 12.94
C LYS A 197 8.07 -21.92 11.98
N LEU A 198 8.07 -20.99 11.02
CA LEU A 198 7.01 -20.87 10.03
C LEU A 198 6.91 -22.13 9.18
N ARG A 199 8.04 -22.70 8.71
CA ARG A 199 8.04 -23.97 7.98
C ARG A 199 7.45 -25.13 8.79
N GLU A 200 7.78 -25.22 10.08
CA GLU A 200 7.24 -26.27 10.94
C GLU A 200 5.73 -26.10 11.14
N LYS A 201 5.28 -24.87 11.41
CA LYS A 201 3.85 -24.57 11.64
C LYS A 201 2.98 -24.72 10.39
N THR A 202 3.57 -24.51 9.22
CA THR A 202 2.86 -24.60 7.93
C THR A 202 3.19 -25.86 7.13
N LYS A 203 3.80 -26.86 7.76
CA LYS A 203 4.23 -28.11 7.07
C LYS A 203 3.08 -28.89 6.41
N ASN A 204 1.86 -28.76 6.96
CA ASN A 204 0.67 -29.41 6.43
C ASN A 204 -0.04 -28.54 5.35
N CYS A 205 0.51 -27.38 5.01
CA CYS A 205 -0.05 -26.58 3.93
C CYS A 205 0.42 -27.11 2.57
N ASP A 206 -0.54 -27.31 1.66
CA ASP A 206 -0.29 -27.80 0.31
C ASP A 206 -0.12 -26.67 -0.72
N GLY A 207 -0.52 -25.44 -0.39
CA GLY A 207 -0.61 -24.32 -1.33
C GLY A 207 0.72 -23.62 -1.61
N PHE A 208 1.73 -23.75 -0.75
CA PHE A 208 2.99 -23.03 -0.91
C PHE A 208 4.18 -23.69 -0.24
N GLU A 209 5.38 -23.16 -0.51
CA GLU A 209 6.63 -23.53 0.12
C GLU A 209 7.48 -22.28 0.40
N ILE A 210 8.09 -22.21 1.60
CA ILE A 210 9.08 -21.17 1.93
C ILE A 210 10.46 -21.67 1.52
N GLN A 211 11.00 -21.11 0.44
CA GLN A 211 12.33 -21.46 -0.08
C GLN A 211 13.40 -20.50 0.43
N THR A 212 14.59 -21.06 0.70
CA THR A 212 15.79 -20.26 0.98
C THR A 212 16.47 -19.86 -0.32
N VAL A 213 16.73 -18.56 -0.47
CA VAL A 213 17.57 -18.03 -1.53
C VAL A 213 18.96 -17.82 -0.93
N HIS A 214 19.90 -18.72 -1.26
CA HIS A 214 21.23 -18.73 -0.66
C HIS A 214 21.94 -17.39 -0.81
N GLY A 215 22.54 -16.91 0.27
CA GLY A 215 23.23 -15.62 0.33
C GLY A 215 22.32 -14.37 0.39
N LEU A 216 21.01 -14.50 0.13
CA LEU A 216 20.07 -13.36 0.09
C LEU A 216 19.03 -13.42 1.21
N GLY A 217 18.18 -14.42 1.23
CA GLY A 217 17.05 -14.45 2.16
C GLY A 217 16.05 -15.54 1.83
N TYR A 218 14.78 -15.19 1.74
CA TYR A 218 13.67 -16.13 1.61
C TYR A 218 12.65 -15.67 0.59
N LYS A 219 11.95 -16.60 -0.02
CA LYS A 219 10.79 -16.37 -0.87
C LYS A 219 9.72 -17.43 -0.66
N VAL A 220 8.50 -17.11 -0.96
CA VAL A 220 7.40 -18.06 -1.06
C VAL A 220 7.18 -18.45 -2.52
N VAL A 221 6.97 -19.71 -2.76
CA VAL A 221 6.62 -20.27 -4.07
C VAL A 221 5.29 -20.99 -3.91
N LEU A 222 4.29 -20.61 -4.70
CA LEU A 222 3.01 -21.31 -4.75
C LEU A 222 3.17 -22.65 -5.48
N ARG A 223 2.48 -23.67 -5.01
CA ARG A 223 2.42 -25.01 -5.61
C ARG A 223 1.29 -25.16 -6.59
#